data_d1bb64fc0cdf5ebea7ab0a3fa6cd963c
#
_entry.id   d1bb64fc0cdf5ebea7ab0a3fa6cd963c
#
_cell.length_a   1.000
_cell.length_b   1.000
_cell.length_c   1.000
_cell.angle_alpha   90.00
_cell.angle_beta   90.00
_cell.angle_gamma   90.00
#
_symmetry.space_group_name_H-M   'P 1'
#
loop_
_entity.id
_entity.type
_entity.pdbx_description
1 polymer ?
#
loop_
_entity_poly.entity_id
_entity_poly.type
_entity_poly.pdbx_seq_one_letter_code
_entity_poly.pdbx_strand_id
1 'polypeptide(L)'
;MPTRDALAQARERGLDLVEVASGAVPPVCRFLDYGKFLYDQAKREKSAGKTQHHGELREFRLKVKIGDHDLALKMRRAERFLKEGDKVKLSVMFRGRENAHPEIGRALLTRVREEMSEISQVEKPPTMEGRFMNMILGPVSSKSSGPQQKQPKGEPKGEPNVATSN
;
A
#
# COMPACT_ATOMS: atom_id res chain seq x y z
N MET A 1 38.55 16.40 22.92
CA MET A 1 39.86 15.76 22.68
C MET A 1 40.35 16.21 21.31
N PRO A 2 41.62 16.63 21.16
CA PRO A 2 42.19 16.92 19.82
C PRO A 2 42.24 15.68 18.96
N THR A 3 41.98 15.84 17.63
CA THR A 3 41.94 14.73 16.66
C THR A 3 43.24 13.92 16.61
N ARG A 4 44.39 14.60 16.83
CA ARG A 4 45.70 13.97 16.87
C ARG A 4 45.84 12.95 18.01
N ASP A 5 45.34 13.30 19.17
CA ASP A 5 45.39 12.42 20.36
C ASP A 5 44.40 11.26 20.23
N ALA A 6 43.25 11.53 19.62
CA ALA A 6 42.28 10.48 19.30
C ALA A 6 42.85 9.46 18.30
N LEU A 7 43.53 9.90 17.26
CA LEU A 7 44.21 9.01 16.28
C LEU A 7 45.32 8.15 16.95
N ALA A 8 46.12 8.74 17.85
CA ALA A 8 47.14 7.99 18.59
C ALA A 8 46.49 6.88 19.43
N GLN A 9 45.44 7.19 20.21
CA GLN A 9 44.71 6.22 20.98
C GLN A 9 44.01 5.11 20.14
N ALA A 10 43.52 5.46 18.97
CA ALA A 10 42.94 4.47 18.03
C ALA A 10 43.98 3.43 17.62
N ARG A 11 45.18 3.91 17.25
CA ARG A 11 46.31 3.04 16.85
C ARG A 11 46.79 2.13 17.98
N GLU A 12 46.91 2.67 19.20
CA GLU A 12 47.31 1.88 20.38
C GLU A 12 46.32 0.73 20.67
N ARG A 13 45.02 0.93 20.38
CA ARG A 13 43.97 -0.06 20.59
C ARG A 13 43.75 -0.97 19.39
N GLY A 14 44.43 -0.76 18.27
CA GLY A 14 44.21 -1.50 17.00
C GLY A 14 42.84 -1.28 16.43
N LEU A 15 42.25 -0.09 16.64
CA LEU A 15 40.92 0.30 16.16
C LEU A 15 41.02 1.51 15.21
N ASP A 16 39.97 1.73 14.45
CA ASP A 16 39.83 2.89 13.59
C ASP A 16 39.08 4.02 14.31
N LEU A 17 39.44 5.25 14.00
CA LEU A 17 38.68 6.43 14.42
C LEU A 17 37.67 6.77 13.33
N VAL A 18 36.39 6.53 13.60
CA VAL A 18 35.32 6.72 12.62
C VAL A 18 34.39 7.85 13.06
N GLU A 19 34.16 8.79 12.16
CA GLU A 19 33.16 9.84 12.34
C GLU A 19 31.75 9.25 12.14
N VAL A 20 30.93 9.26 13.21
CA VAL A 20 29.57 8.69 13.20
C VAL A 20 28.48 9.74 13.07
N ALA A 21 28.80 11.02 13.29
CA ALA A 21 27.87 12.14 13.14
C ALA A 21 28.61 13.38 12.62
N SER A 22 28.65 13.52 11.30
CA SER A 22 29.27 14.65 10.60
C SER A 22 28.52 15.97 10.73
N GLY A 23 27.21 15.92 11.02
CA GLY A 23 26.36 17.11 11.22
C GLY A 23 26.43 17.73 12.61
N ALA A 24 27.13 17.11 13.56
CA ALA A 24 27.29 17.64 14.91
C ALA A 24 28.50 18.61 14.98
N VAL A 25 28.37 19.67 15.75
CA VAL A 25 29.47 20.62 16.00
C VAL A 25 29.76 20.67 17.52
N PRO A 26 30.87 20.08 17.96
CA PRO A 26 31.94 19.39 17.22
C PRO A 26 31.55 18.01 16.72
N PRO A 27 32.22 17.51 15.63
CA PRO A 27 31.90 16.19 15.05
C PRO A 27 32.14 15.07 16.07
N VAL A 28 31.22 14.06 16.04
CA VAL A 28 31.33 12.93 16.99
C VAL A 28 32.03 11.77 16.31
N CYS A 29 33.16 11.36 16.89
CA CYS A 29 33.93 10.21 16.44
C CYS A 29 33.90 9.07 17.45
N ARG A 30 34.01 7.83 17.00
CA ARG A 30 34.07 6.63 17.84
C ARG A 30 35.22 5.73 17.40
N PHE A 31 35.81 5.06 18.38
CA PHE A 31 36.78 3.97 18.14
C PHE A 31 36.02 2.69 17.85
N LEU A 32 36.18 2.15 16.65
CA LEU A 32 35.55 0.89 16.23
C LEU A 32 36.31 0.27 15.06
N ASP A 33 36.04 -1.00 14.80
CA ASP A 33 36.49 -1.68 13.58
C ASP A 33 35.61 -1.22 12.41
N TYR A 34 36.19 -0.51 11.47
CA TYR A 34 35.48 0.07 10.33
C TYR A 34 34.88 -0.99 9.41
N GLY A 35 35.59 -2.11 9.22
CA GLY A 35 35.09 -3.23 8.42
C GLY A 35 33.82 -3.84 8.99
N LYS A 36 33.83 -4.08 10.31
CA LYS A 36 32.66 -4.59 11.03
C LYS A 36 31.50 -3.59 11.01
N PHE A 37 31.79 -2.31 11.17
CA PHE A 37 30.77 -1.24 11.13
C PHE A 37 30.08 -1.19 9.76
N LEU A 38 30.83 -1.21 8.65
CA LEU A 38 30.28 -1.25 7.30
C LEU A 38 29.43 -2.48 7.06
N TYR A 39 29.90 -3.64 7.52
CA TYR A 39 29.13 -4.88 7.39
C TYR A 39 27.79 -4.81 8.14
N ASP A 40 27.83 -4.34 9.39
CA ASP A 40 26.60 -4.21 10.20
C ASP A 40 25.64 -3.15 9.62
N GLN A 41 26.16 -2.05 9.08
CA GLN A 41 25.36 -1.05 8.38
C GLN A 41 24.68 -1.64 7.14
N ALA A 42 25.43 -2.29 6.27
CA ALA A 42 24.90 -2.95 5.08
C ALA A 42 23.88 -4.04 5.43
N LYS A 43 24.09 -4.77 6.53
CA LYS A 43 23.16 -5.77 7.04
C LYS A 43 21.86 -5.14 7.53
N ARG A 44 21.94 -3.99 8.24
CA ARG A 44 20.75 -3.24 8.69
C ARG A 44 19.98 -2.67 7.51
N GLU A 45 20.64 -2.10 6.51
CA GLU A 45 20.02 -1.58 5.29
C GLU A 45 19.29 -2.69 4.51
N LYS A 46 19.95 -3.85 4.32
CA LYS A 46 19.35 -5.02 3.70
C LYS A 46 18.16 -5.57 4.49
N SER A 47 18.22 -5.57 5.81
CA SER A 47 17.11 -6.04 6.66
C SER A 47 15.95 -5.03 6.64
N ALA A 48 16.22 -3.73 6.69
CA ALA A 48 15.20 -2.69 6.57
C ALA A 48 14.47 -2.75 5.22
N GLY A 49 15.20 -2.98 4.12
CA GLY A 49 14.60 -3.17 2.80
C GLY A 49 13.74 -4.44 2.68
N LYS A 50 14.09 -5.51 3.40
CA LYS A 50 13.29 -6.75 3.43
C LYS A 50 11.99 -6.61 4.23
N THR A 51 11.94 -5.72 5.21
CA THR A 51 10.76 -5.52 6.06
C THR A 51 9.72 -4.61 5.40
N GLN A 52 10.10 -3.85 4.37
CA GLN A 52 9.16 -3.13 3.52
C GLN A 52 8.63 -4.07 2.44
N HIS A 53 7.64 -4.91 2.79
CA HIS A 53 6.82 -5.57 1.79
C HIS A 53 5.98 -4.48 1.11
N HIS A 54 6.46 -3.98 -0.03
CA HIS A 54 5.63 -3.17 -0.92
C HIS A 54 4.58 -4.11 -1.51
N GLY A 55 3.36 -4.07 -0.98
CA GLY A 55 2.28 -4.92 -1.47
C GLY A 55 2.14 -4.80 -2.98
N GLU A 56 2.37 -5.90 -3.70
CA GLU A 56 2.19 -5.97 -5.14
C GLU A 56 0.70 -5.98 -5.49
N LEU A 57 0.36 -5.46 -6.68
CA LEU A 57 -1.00 -5.53 -7.20
C LEU A 57 -1.19 -6.84 -7.97
N ARG A 58 -1.92 -7.78 -7.38
CA ARG A 58 -2.26 -9.08 -7.98
C ARG A 58 -3.58 -9.00 -8.75
N GLU A 59 -3.59 -9.27 -10.04
CA GLU A 59 -4.80 -9.25 -10.86
C GLU A 59 -5.45 -10.64 -10.97
N PHE A 60 -6.75 -10.71 -10.66
CA PHE A 60 -7.60 -11.88 -10.84
C PHE A 60 -8.69 -11.59 -11.86
N ARG A 61 -8.67 -12.30 -12.99
CA ARG A 61 -9.68 -12.18 -14.02
C ARG A 61 -10.82 -13.16 -13.77
N LEU A 62 -12.03 -12.64 -13.76
CA LEU A 62 -13.27 -13.37 -13.58
C LEU A 62 -14.10 -13.30 -14.87
N LYS A 63 -14.90 -14.32 -15.14
CA LYS A 63 -15.96 -14.27 -16.16
C LYS A 63 -17.28 -13.92 -15.48
N VAL A 64 -18.20 -13.27 -16.18
CA VAL A 64 -19.55 -12.97 -15.67
C VAL A 64 -20.27 -14.24 -15.19
N LYS A 65 -20.14 -15.33 -15.97
CA LYS A 65 -20.69 -16.65 -15.66
C LYS A 65 -19.62 -17.58 -15.11
N ILE A 66 -18.97 -17.20 -14.02
CA ILE A 66 -18.02 -18.08 -13.33
C ILE A 66 -18.77 -19.07 -12.45
N GLY A 67 -18.32 -20.33 -12.43
CA GLY A 67 -18.88 -21.35 -11.53
C GLY A 67 -18.43 -21.08 -10.07
N ASP A 68 -19.28 -21.46 -9.11
CA ASP A 68 -19.00 -21.21 -7.68
C ASP A 68 -17.70 -21.88 -7.20
N HIS A 69 -17.39 -23.07 -7.70
CA HIS A 69 -16.15 -23.77 -7.37
C HIS A 69 -14.90 -23.00 -7.86
N ASP A 70 -14.90 -22.52 -9.11
CA ASP A 70 -13.77 -21.75 -9.65
C ASP A 70 -13.65 -20.38 -8.97
N LEU A 71 -14.78 -19.76 -8.64
CA LEU A 71 -14.80 -18.54 -7.84
C LEU A 71 -14.14 -18.79 -6.47
N ALA A 72 -14.56 -19.83 -5.76
CA ALA A 72 -14.02 -20.16 -4.45
C ALA A 72 -12.49 -20.42 -4.47
N LEU A 73 -12.00 -21.13 -5.51
CA LEU A 73 -10.56 -21.34 -5.68
C LEU A 73 -9.79 -20.04 -5.89
N LYS A 74 -10.34 -19.12 -6.70
CA LYS A 74 -9.73 -17.81 -6.93
C LYS A 74 -9.76 -16.95 -5.68
N MET A 75 -10.86 -17.00 -4.91
CA MET A 75 -11.00 -16.25 -3.66
C MET A 75 -10.01 -16.73 -2.60
N ARG A 76 -9.81 -18.04 -2.43
CA ARG A 76 -8.78 -18.59 -1.53
C ARG A 76 -7.37 -18.09 -1.87
N ARG A 77 -7.05 -17.97 -3.17
CA ARG A 77 -5.76 -17.42 -3.60
C ARG A 77 -5.67 -15.92 -3.32
N ALA A 78 -6.73 -15.17 -3.59
CA ALA A 78 -6.80 -13.73 -3.31
C ALA A 78 -6.67 -13.44 -1.81
N GLU A 79 -7.35 -14.23 -0.96
CA GLU A 79 -7.24 -14.17 0.49
C GLU A 79 -5.79 -14.35 0.98
N ARG A 80 -5.07 -15.32 0.41
CA ARG A 80 -3.67 -15.55 0.74
C ARG A 80 -2.82 -14.32 0.44
N PHE A 81 -2.96 -13.72 -0.73
CA PHE A 81 -2.19 -12.52 -1.11
C PHE A 81 -2.55 -11.31 -0.25
N LEU A 82 -3.83 -11.12 0.08
CA LEU A 82 -4.25 -10.08 1.01
C LEU A 82 -3.63 -10.26 2.40
N LYS A 83 -3.53 -11.50 2.91
CA LYS A 83 -2.85 -11.82 4.18
C LYS A 83 -1.34 -11.59 4.11
N GLU A 84 -0.73 -11.77 2.94
CA GLU A 84 0.68 -11.46 2.67
C GLU A 84 0.96 -9.96 2.55
N GLY A 85 -0.10 -9.12 2.49
CA GLY A 85 -0.01 -7.65 2.39
C GLY A 85 -0.11 -7.12 0.96
N ASP A 86 -0.40 -7.98 -0.02
CA ASP A 86 -0.60 -7.60 -1.40
C ASP A 86 -1.98 -6.99 -1.64
N LYS A 87 -2.08 -6.15 -2.67
CA LYS A 87 -3.36 -5.64 -3.17
C LYS A 87 -3.93 -6.56 -4.23
N VAL A 88 -5.24 -6.72 -4.24
CA VAL A 88 -5.94 -7.59 -5.19
C VAL A 88 -6.84 -6.77 -6.10
N LYS A 89 -6.57 -6.83 -7.42
CA LYS A 89 -7.44 -6.29 -8.45
C LYS A 89 -8.32 -7.40 -9.00
N LEU A 90 -9.62 -7.27 -8.83
CA LEU A 90 -10.62 -8.16 -9.42
C LEU A 90 -11.13 -7.54 -10.70
N SER A 91 -10.99 -8.26 -11.83
CA SER A 91 -11.39 -7.80 -13.16
C SER A 91 -12.41 -8.75 -13.73
N VAL A 92 -13.69 -8.35 -13.78
CA VAL A 92 -14.77 -9.11 -14.41
C VAL A 92 -14.82 -8.76 -15.89
N MET A 93 -14.62 -9.75 -16.76
CA MET A 93 -14.65 -9.58 -18.21
C MET A 93 -16.03 -9.90 -18.77
N PHE A 94 -16.60 -8.94 -19.47
CA PHE A 94 -17.86 -9.07 -20.20
C PHE A 94 -17.58 -9.44 -21.67
N ARG A 95 -18.40 -10.34 -22.23
CA ARG A 95 -18.30 -10.77 -23.64
C ARG A 95 -19.56 -10.44 -24.39
N GLY A 96 -19.44 -9.75 -25.52
CA GLY A 96 -20.53 -9.47 -26.43
C GLY A 96 -21.75 -8.87 -25.72
N ARG A 97 -22.87 -9.60 -25.74
CA ARG A 97 -24.16 -9.14 -25.19
C ARG A 97 -24.15 -8.97 -23.66
N GLU A 98 -23.19 -9.55 -22.94
CA GLU A 98 -23.06 -9.40 -21.49
C GLU A 98 -22.74 -7.95 -21.09
N ASN A 99 -22.18 -7.17 -22.00
CA ASN A 99 -21.87 -5.74 -21.77
C ASN A 99 -23.13 -4.90 -21.52
N ALA A 100 -24.29 -5.36 -21.98
CA ALA A 100 -25.59 -4.71 -21.73
C ALA A 100 -26.09 -4.94 -20.28
N HIS A 101 -25.46 -5.85 -19.53
CA HIS A 101 -25.87 -6.27 -18.18
C HIS A 101 -24.75 -6.10 -17.15
N PRO A 102 -24.27 -4.87 -16.92
CA PRO A 102 -23.19 -4.63 -15.96
C PRO A 102 -23.60 -4.93 -14.51
N GLU A 103 -24.89 -4.99 -14.21
CA GLU A 103 -25.46 -5.34 -12.91
C GLU A 103 -25.01 -6.73 -12.44
N ILE A 104 -24.86 -7.70 -13.35
CA ILE A 104 -24.44 -9.07 -13.00
C ILE A 104 -22.99 -9.07 -12.49
N GLY A 105 -22.10 -8.35 -13.16
CA GLY A 105 -20.71 -8.22 -12.72
C GLY A 105 -20.59 -7.46 -11.40
N ARG A 106 -21.43 -6.44 -11.19
CA ARG A 106 -21.48 -5.69 -9.93
C ARG A 106 -21.96 -6.57 -8.77
N ALA A 107 -23.00 -7.37 -8.99
CA ALA A 107 -23.49 -8.32 -7.99
C ALA A 107 -22.41 -9.35 -7.61
N LEU A 108 -21.67 -9.89 -8.60
CA LEU A 108 -20.55 -10.80 -8.37
C LEU A 108 -19.46 -10.15 -7.51
N LEU A 109 -19.03 -8.92 -7.85
CA LEU A 109 -18.00 -8.21 -7.08
C LEU A 109 -18.49 -7.82 -5.69
N THR A 110 -19.78 -7.51 -5.52
CA THR A 110 -20.37 -7.23 -4.21
C THR A 110 -20.33 -8.48 -3.32
N ARG A 111 -20.74 -9.64 -3.85
CA ARG A 111 -20.63 -10.93 -3.13
C ARG A 111 -19.19 -11.19 -2.67
N VAL A 112 -18.21 -11.02 -3.57
CA VAL A 112 -16.79 -11.20 -3.23
C VAL A 112 -16.33 -10.21 -2.16
N ARG A 113 -16.75 -8.95 -2.23
CA ARG A 113 -16.45 -7.96 -1.20
C ARG A 113 -16.99 -8.37 0.17
N GLU A 114 -18.21 -8.90 0.22
CA GLU A 114 -18.84 -9.34 1.47
C GLU A 114 -18.11 -10.55 2.06
N GLU A 115 -17.75 -11.54 1.23
CA GLU A 115 -16.99 -12.72 1.64
C GLU A 115 -15.59 -12.36 2.17
N MET A 116 -14.99 -11.26 1.67
CA MET A 116 -13.63 -10.82 2.05
C MET A 116 -13.60 -9.63 3.01
N SER A 117 -14.74 -9.19 3.52
CA SER A 117 -14.87 -7.98 4.35
C SER A 117 -14.03 -8.00 5.62
N GLU A 118 -13.76 -9.18 6.19
CA GLU A 118 -12.96 -9.34 7.41
C GLU A 118 -11.46 -9.10 7.19
N ILE A 119 -10.96 -9.38 5.97
CA ILE A 119 -9.52 -9.39 5.66
C ILE A 119 -9.11 -8.29 4.67
N SER A 120 -10.08 -7.63 4.05
CA SER A 120 -9.82 -6.62 3.03
C SER A 120 -10.71 -5.39 3.17
N GLN A 121 -10.19 -4.26 2.69
CA GLN A 121 -10.95 -3.03 2.49
C GLN A 121 -10.99 -2.66 1.01
N VAL A 122 -12.08 -2.03 0.58
CA VAL A 122 -12.23 -1.57 -0.81
C VAL A 122 -11.44 -0.29 -0.99
N GLU A 123 -10.36 -0.32 -1.77
CA GLU A 123 -9.61 0.89 -2.17
C GLU A 123 -10.24 1.57 -3.39
N LYS A 124 -10.66 0.78 -4.38
CA LYS A 124 -11.39 1.29 -5.56
C LYS A 124 -12.69 0.51 -5.73
N PRO A 125 -13.85 1.18 -5.73
CA PRO A 125 -15.14 0.52 -5.93
C PRO A 125 -15.26 -0.06 -7.34
N PRO A 126 -16.24 -0.96 -7.57
CA PRO A 126 -16.50 -1.54 -8.89
C PRO A 126 -16.73 -0.45 -9.94
N THR A 127 -15.83 -0.33 -10.89
CA THR A 127 -15.86 0.67 -11.97
C THR A 127 -15.76 -0.02 -13.32
N MET A 128 -16.63 0.37 -14.25
CA MET A 128 -16.60 -0.16 -15.62
C MET A 128 -15.52 0.56 -16.44
N GLU A 129 -14.60 -0.21 -17.00
CA GLU A 129 -13.53 0.27 -17.88
C GLU A 129 -13.55 -0.54 -19.20
N GLY A 130 -14.24 -0.02 -20.21
CA GLY A 130 -14.48 -0.72 -21.46
C GLY A 130 -15.30 -1.99 -21.25
N ARG A 131 -14.72 -3.15 -21.53
CA ARG A 131 -15.34 -4.48 -21.33
C ARG A 131 -14.98 -5.16 -20.01
N PHE A 132 -14.34 -4.45 -19.11
CA PHE A 132 -13.94 -4.95 -17.80
C PHE A 132 -14.58 -4.13 -16.70
N MET A 133 -15.06 -4.80 -15.68
CA MET A 133 -15.43 -4.16 -14.42
C MET A 133 -14.35 -4.48 -13.39
N ASN A 134 -13.68 -3.44 -12.91
CA ASN A 134 -12.54 -3.56 -12.01
C ASN A 134 -12.89 -3.11 -10.61
N MET A 135 -12.42 -3.84 -9.61
CA MET A 135 -12.46 -3.48 -8.18
C MET A 135 -11.09 -3.76 -7.57
N ILE A 136 -10.62 -2.89 -6.70
CA ILE A 136 -9.36 -3.08 -5.98
C ILE A 136 -9.65 -3.25 -4.51
N LEU A 137 -9.11 -4.34 -3.96
CA LEU A 137 -9.13 -4.65 -2.54
C LEU A 137 -7.71 -4.51 -1.99
N GLY A 138 -7.58 -3.77 -0.91
CA GLY A 138 -6.35 -3.70 -0.13
C GLY A 138 -6.45 -4.54 1.14
N PRO A 139 -5.32 -5.00 1.72
CA PRO A 139 -5.33 -5.68 3.00
C PRO A 139 -5.81 -4.74 4.12
N VAL A 140 -6.55 -5.27 5.10
CA VAL A 140 -6.85 -4.51 6.33
C VAL A 140 -5.54 -4.36 7.10
N SER A 141 -4.85 -3.23 6.90
CA SER A 141 -3.70 -2.88 7.71
C SER A 141 -4.19 -2.38 9.06
N SER A 142 -3.72 -2.96 10.15
CA SER A 142 -3.98 -2.47 11.51
C SER A 142 -3.36 -1.07 11.78
N LYS A 143 -2.83 -0.41 10.74
CA LYS A 143 -2.20 0.92 10.79
C LYS A 143 -2.49 1.74 9.54
N SER A 144 -3.73 2.09 9.26
CA SER A 144 -4.00 3.28 8.44
C SER A 144 -5.44 3.76 8.63
N SER A 145 -5.66 4.53 9.68
CA SER A 145 -6.63 5.61 9.65
C SER A 145 -6.09 6.70 8.72
N GLY A 146 -6.12 6.47 7.41
CA GLY A 146 -5.94 7.51 6.40
C GLY A 146 -7.20 8.38 6.34
N PRO A 147 -7.10 9.68 6.05
CA PRO A 147 -8.22 10.61 6.13
C PRO A 147 -9.31 10.23 5.12
N GLN A 148 -10.51 9.95 5.64
CA GLN A 148 -11.73 9.93 4.84
C GLN A 148 -11.86 11.28 4.12
N GLN A 149 -11.74 11.27 2.80
CA GLN A 149 -12.15 12.42 2.00
C GLN A 149 -13.65 12.64 2.23
N LYS A 150 -13.97 13.67 3.02
CA LYS A 150 -15.31 14.23 3.14
C LYS A 150 -15.74 14.63 1.73
N GLN A 151 -16.79 14.00 1.22
CA GLN A 151 -17.52 14.48 0.06
C GLN A 151 -17.95 15.93 0.32
N PRO A 152 -17.75 16.87 -0.61
CA PRO A 152 -18.32 18.21 -0.45
C PRO A 152 -19.84 18.08 -0.50
N LYS A 153 -20.49 18.45 0.60
CA LYS A 153 -21.91 18.67 0.69
C LYS A 153 -22.28 19.77 -0.32
N GLY A 154 -23.03 19.40 -1.36
CA GLY A 154 -23.60 20.37 -2.28
C GLY A 154 -24.45 21.39 -1.51
N GLU A 155 -24.09 22.64 -1.65
CA GLU A 155 -24.93 23.78 -1.19
C GLU A 155 -26.22 23.82 -2.00
N PRO A 156 -27.39 24.02 -1.37
CA PRO A 156 -28.60 24.30 -2.10
C PRO A 156 -28.52 25.73 -2.66
N LYS A 157 -28.64 25.86 -3.98
CA LYS A 157 -28.81 27.13 -4.67
C LYS A 157 -30.07 27.84 -4.15
N GLY A 158 -29.85 28.99 -3.56
CA GLY A 158 -30.92 29.92 -3.17
C GLY A 158 -31.72 30.39 -4.38
N GLU A 159 -33.00 30.44 -4.20
CA GLU A 159 -33.99 30.99 -5.12
C GLU A 159 -33.77 32.52 -5.35
N PRO A 160 -33.98 33.03 -6.56
CA PRO A 160 -33.98 34.46 -6.78
C PRO A 160 -35.31 35.06 -6.31
N ASN A 161 -35.20 35.95 -5.36
CA ASN A 161 -36.31 36.79 -4.88
C ASN A 161 -36.71 37.79 -5.96
N VAL A 162 -37.90 37.63 -6.50
CA VAL A 162 -38.52 38.62 -7.41
C VAL A 162 -39.16 39.70 -6.55
N ALA A 163 -38.51 40.84 -6.48
CA ALA A 163 -39.13 42.04 -5.93
C ALA A 163 -39.93 42.76 -7.02
N THR A 164 -41.22 42.69 -6.91
CA THR A 164 -42.18 43.54 -7.61
C THR A 164 -42.11 44.94 -7.00
N SER A 165 -41.83 45.92 -7.80
CA SER A 165 -42.10 47.34 -7.45
C SER A 165 -43.00 47.98 -8.47
N ASN A 166 -43.98 48.51 -7.95
CA ASN A 166 -45.00 49.41 -8.47
C ASN A 166 -44.40 50.67 -9.10
#